data_3a56bb18346464b09661cf7a6ea824d5
#
_entry.id   3a56bb18346464b09661cf7a6ea824d5
#
_cell.length_a   1.000
_cell.length_b   1.000
_cell.length_c   1.000
_cell.angle_alpha   90.00
_cell.angle_beta   90.00
_cell.angle_gamma   90.00
#
_symmetry.space_group_name_H-M   'P 1'
#
loop_
_entity.id
_entity.type
_entity.pdbx_description
1 polymer ?
#
loop_
_entity_poly.entity_id
_entity_poly.type
_entity_poly.pdbx_seq_one_letter_code
_entity_poly.pdbx_strand_id
1 'polypeptide(L)'
;MIATAKIVGYDGEYLTVKPLVAIDRELLQKQVDIIEIRLTDGREISAEQRRKIFAIVRDIADWCGEEPEYIRKYTEFEYRIINGTEPFSLSNCDVSTAREYITYLIDFCFKHSVPTRDTLLNRTDDISKYLYSCLEHRRCAVCNAKADIHHITAVGMGRDRTEIVHLGMEAIALCRKHHQEAHTRGKSFFDDYHLYPIKLDEYLCTVLNLKKEEKNEQKNI
;
A
#
# COMPACT_ATOMS: atom_id res chain seq x y z
N MET A 1 -16.93 2.23 -16.77
CA MET A 1 -16.77 1.13 -17.79
C MET A 1 -15.31 0.75 -17.81
N ILE A 2 -14.97 -0.53 -17.70
CA ILE A 2 -13.61 -1.04 -17.91
C ILE A 2 -13.62 -1.75 -19.27
N ALA A 3 -12.65 -1.43 -20.13
CA ALA A 3 -12.52 -2.06 -21.43
C ALA A 3 -11.14 -2.70 -21.57
N THR A 4 -11.11 -3.93 -22.06
CA THR A 4 -9.85 -4.63 -22.39
C THR A 4 -9.38 -4.19 -23.77
N ALA A 5 -8.09 -3.89 -23.89
CA ALA A 5 -7.47 -3.48 -25.14
C ALA A 5 -6.15 -4.19 -25.36
N LYS A 6 -5.75 -4.34 -26.61
CA LYS A 6 -4.42 -4.87 -26.99
C LYS A 6 -3.50 -3.71 -27.33
N ILE A 7 -2.27 -3.74 -26.83
CA ILE A 7 -1.21 -2.81 -27.29
C ILE A 7 -0.86 -3.19 -28.73
N VAL A 8 -0.95 -2.20 -29.61
CA VAL A 8 -0.64 -2.36 -31.03
C VAL A 8 0.57 -1.53 -31.48
N GLY A 9 1.02 -0.58 -30.65
CA GLY A 9 2.20 0.22 -30.90
C GLY A 9 2.67 1.00 -29.70
N TYR A 10 3.98 1.27 -29.65
CA TYR A 10 4.63 2.18 -28.71
C TYR A 10 5.86 2.77 -29.41
N ASP A 11 5.98 4.09 -29.42
CA ASP A 11 7.07 4.81 -30.09
C ASP A 11 8.05 5.51 -29.14
N GLY A 12 7.90 5.26 -27.83
CA GLY A 12 8.67 5.89 -26.75
C GLY A 12 7.95 7.03 -26.06
N GLU A 13 6.93 7.59 -26.68
CA GLU A 13 6.12 8.68 -26.11
C GLU A 13 4.63 8.33 -26.10
N TYR A 14 4.12 7.70 -27.18
CA TYR A 14 2.70 7.37 -27.34
C TYR A 14 2.47 5.86 -27.28
N LEU A 15 1.47 5.46 -26.47
CA LEU A 15 0.99 4.09 -26.42
C LEU A 15 -0.30 3.96 -27.24
N THR A 16 -0.24 3.18 -28.33
CA THR A 16 -1.41 2.91 -29.16
C THR A 16 -2.06 1.60 -28.72
N VAL A 17 -3.35 1.67 -28.37
CA VAL A 17 -4.14 0.50 -27.94
C VAL A 17 -5.33 0.26 -28.86
N LYS A 18 -5.64 -0.99 -29.11
CA LYS A 18 -6.85 -1.42 -29.84
C LYS A 18 -7.81 -2.09 -28.87
N PRO A 19 -8.99 -1.50 -28.60
CA PRO A 19 -9.99 -2.13 -27.76
C PRO A 19 -10.43 -3.49 -28.35
N LEU A 20 -10.61 -4.49 -27.49
CA LEU A 20 -11.12 -5.80 -27.87
C LEU A 20 -12.66 -5.84 -27.96
N VAL A 21 -13.30 -4.87 -27.30
CA VAL A 21 -14.75 -4.66 -27.33
C VAL A 21 -15.03 -3.25 -27.84
N ALA A 22 -16.12 -3.07 -28.55
CA ALA A 22 -16.50 -1.72 -29.05
C ALA A 22 -16.70 -0.77 -27.87
N ILE A 23 -15.99 0.37 -27.89
CA ILE A 23 -16.19 1.43 -26.92
C ILE A 23 -17.44 2.21 -27.32
N ASP A 24 -18.30 2.50 -26.33
CA ASP A 24 -19.48 3.30 -26.53
C ASP A 24 -19.09 4.70 -27.05
N ARG A 25 -19.67 5.08 -28.20
CA ARG A 25 -19.44 6.38 -28.82
C ARG A 25 -19.82 7.56 -27.94
N GLU A 26 -20.85 7.40 -27.10
CA GLU A 26 -21.28 8.44 -26.16
C GLU A 26 -20.20 8.76 -25.12
N LEU A 27 -19.41 7.77 -24.69
CA LEU A 27 -18.27 7.97 -23.79
C LEU A 27 -17.15 8.79 -24.45
N LEU A 28 -16.86 8.52 -25.72
CA LEU A 28 -15.84 9.27 -26.47
C LEU A 28 -16.28 10.73 -26.75
N GLN A 29 -17.60 10.98 -26.84
CA GLN A 29 -18.15 12.33 -27.04
C GLN A 29 -18.12 13.19 -25.76
N LYS A 30 -17.95 12.58 -24.58
CA LYS A 30 -17.91 13.29 -23.29
C LYS A 30 -16.56 13.95 -22.97
N GLN A 31 -15.67 14.10 -23.96
CA GLN A 31 -14.34 14.73 -23.79
C GLN A 31 -13.58 14.17 -22.58
N VAL A 32 -13.40 12.86 -22.54
CA VAL A 32 -12.58 12.21 -21.51
C VAL A 32 -11.12 12.43 -21.87
N ASP A 33 -10.45 13.31 -21.14
CA ASP A 33 -9.06 13.69 -21.40
C ASP A 33 -8.05 12.76 -20.67
N ILE A 34 -8.51 12.06 -19.64
CA ILE A 34 -7.67 11.20 -18.80
C ILE A 34 -8.29 9.82 -18.68
N ILE A 35 -7.49 8.80 -18.93
CA ILE A 35 -7.86 7.40 -18.73
C ILE A 35 -6.82 6.70 -17.86
N GLU A 36 -7.26 5.76 -17.03
CA GLU A 36 -6.38 4.84 -16.32
C GLU A 36 -6.13 3.60 -17.18
N ILE A 37 -4.86 3.26 -17.40
CA ILE A 37 -4.47 2.06 -18.13
C ILE A 37 -3.81 1.09 -17.17
N ARG A 38 -4.37 -0.12 -17.03
CA ARG A 38 -3.75 -1.23 -16.31
C ARG A 38 -3.12 -2.19 -17.31
N LEU A 39 -1.81 -2.38 -17.20
CA LEU A 39 -1.07 -3.34 -18.01
C LEU A 39 -0.97 -4.66 -17.27
N THR A 40 -1.47 -5.73 -17.89
CA THR A 40 -1.25 -7.10 -17.42
C THR A 40 -0.25 -7.81 -18.33
N ASP A 41 0.65 -8.57 -17.74
CA ASP A 41 1.63 -9.37 -18.48
C ASP A 41 1.11 -10.78 -18.85
N GLY A 42 -0.19 -11.02 -18.61
CA GLY A 42 -0.87 -12.29 -18.89
C GLY A 42 -0.57 -13.40 -17.89
N ARG A 43 0.18 -13.13 -16.83
CA ARG A 43 0.41 -14.11 -15.76
C ARG A 43 -0.79 -14.18 -14.84
N GLU A 44 -1.19 -15.39 -14.51
CA GLU A 44 -2.23 -15.65 -13.52
C GLU A 44 -1.65 -15.67 -12.10
N ILE A 45 -2.54 -15.53 -11.12
CA ILE A 45 -2.25 -15.62 -9.69
C ILE A 45 -1.37 -16.83 -9.36
N SER A 46 -0.28 -16.62 -8.66
CA SER A 46 0.62 -17.68 -8.24
C SER A 46 0.05 -18.50 -7.07
N ALA A 47 0.55 -19.73 -6.91
CA ALA A 47 0.22 -20.56 -5.76
C ALA A 47 0.65 -19.90 -4.43
N GLU A 48 1.72 -19.10 -4.45
CA GLU A 48 2.19 -18.35 -3.29
C GLU A 48 1.22 -17.23 -2.92
N GLN A 49 0.78 -16.41 -3.88
CA GLN A 49 -0.21 -15.37 -3.64
C GLN A 49 -1.51 -15.95 -3.07
N ARG A 50 -2.00 -17.05 -3.65
CA ARG A 50 -3.17 -17.75 -3.08
C ARG A 50 -2.97 -18.15 -1.62
N ARG A 51 -1.83 -18.75 -1.29
CA ARG A 51 -1.51 -19.13 0.10
C ARG A 51 -1.50 -17.93 1.03
N LYS A 52 -0.91 -16.80 0.62
CA LYS A 52 -0.88 -15.54 1.37
C LYS A 52 -2.30 -15.02 1.63
N ILE A 53 -3.13 -14.94 0.59
CA ILE A 53 -4.52 -14.50 0.69
C ILE A 53 -5.29 -15.37 1.69
N PHE A 54 -5.29 -16.71 1.50
CA PHE A 54 -6.04 -17.60 2.39
C PHE A 54 -5.50 -17.62 3.82
N ALA A 55 -4.21 -17.36 4.03
CA ALA A 55 -3.65 -17.23 5.36
C ALA A 55 -4.16 -15.97 6.07
N ILE A 56 -4.20 -14.81 5.37
CA ILE A 56 -4.72 -13.56 5.93
C ILE A 56 -6.23 -13.68 6.19
N VAL A 57 -6.99 -14.20 5.21
CA VAL A 57 -8.44 -14.42 5.36
C VAL A 57 -8.76 -15.30 6.57
N ARG A 58 -7.97 -16.36 6.79
CA ARG A 58 -8.13 -17.22 7.96
C ARG A 58 -7.86 -16.49 9.27
N ASP A 59 -6.82 -15.66 9.33
CA ASP A 59 -6.54 -14.87 10.54
C ASP A 59 -7.66 -13.87 10.82
N ILE A 60 -8.24 -13.24 9.80
CA ILE A 60 -9.41 -12.35 9.95
C ILE A 60 -10.63 -13.15 10.44
N ALA A 61 -10.90 -14.32 9.85
CA ALA A 61 -12.00 -15.19 10.23
C ALA A 61 -11.90 -15.64 11.69
N ASP A 62 -10.71 -16.09 12.12
CA ASP A 62 -10.44 -16.49 13.51
C ASP A 62 -10.66 -15.31 14.48
N TRP A 63 -10.27 -14.10 14.08
CA TRP A 63 -10.39 -12.88 14.90
C TRP A 63 -11.85 -12.47 15.10
N CYS A 64 -12.69 -12.53 14.05
CA CYS A 64 -14.10 -12.14 14.14
C CYS A 64 -15.04 -13.31 14.47
N GLY A 65 -14.57 -14.55 14.50
CA GLY A 65 -15.39 -15.73 14.81
C GLY A 65 -16.29 -16.18 13.66
N GLU A 66 -15.92 -15.86 12.42
CA GLU A 66 -16.68 -16.18 11.22
C GLU A 66 -16.02 -17.27 10.37
N GLU A 67 -16.78 -17.85 9.45
CA GLU A 67 -16.26 -18.84 8.51
C GLU A 67 -15.30 -18.20 7.49
N PRO A 68 -14.14 -18.80 7.19
CA PRO A 68 -13.16 -18.23 6.26
C PRO A 68 -13.73 -17.94 4.86
N GLU A 69 -14.66 -18.77 4.38
CA GLU A 69 -15.29 -18.57 3.08
C GLU A 69 -16.21 -17.34 3.07
N TYR A 70 -16.89 -17.07 4.19
CA TYR A 70 -17.69 -15.85 4.35
C TYR A 70 -16.80 -14.62 4.34
N ILE A 71 -15.72 -14.61 5.11
CA ILE A 71 -14.73 -13.50 5.15
C ILE A 71 -14.11 -13.27 3.78
N ARG A 72 -13.75 -14.34 3.05
CA ARG A 72 -13.22 -14.22 1.69
C ARG A 72 -14.19 -13.47 0.77
N LYS A 73 -15.45 -13.89 0.74
CA LYS A 73 -16.49 -13.26 -0.09
C LYS A 73 -16.75 -11.81 0.32
N TYR A 74 -16.80 -11.56 1.62
CA TYR A 74 -17.00 -10.22 2.17
C TYR A 74 -15.87 -9.27 1.76
N THR A 75 -14.63 -9.68 1.99
CA THR A 75 -13.43 -8.86 1.68
C THR A 75 -13.21 -8.69 0.17
N GLU A 76 -13.52 -9.70 -0.66
CA GLU A 76 -13.55 -9.57 -2.13
C GLU A 76 -14.59 -8.54 -2.58
N PHE A 77 -15.79 -8.59 -2.00
CA PHE A 77 -16.85 -7.64 -2.31
C PHE A 77 -16.45 -6.21 -1.90
N GLU A 78 -15.96 -6.02 -0.66
CA GLU A 78 -15.54 -4.71 -0.17
C GLU A 78 -14.39 -4.13 -1.02
N TYR A 79 -13.37 -4.94 -1.31
CA TYR A 79 -12.26 -4.56 -2.19
C TYR A 79 -12.77 -4.06 -3.56
N ARG A 80 -13.71 -4.76 -4.16
CA ARG A 80 -14.29 -4.38 -5.45
C ARG A 80 -15.04 -3.06 -5.40
N ILE A 81 -15.84 -2.83 -4.36
CA ILE A 81 -16.56 -1.56 -4.18
C ILE A 81 -15.60 -0.40 -4.02
N ILE A 82 -14.58 -0.55 -3.17
CA ILE A 82 -13.60 0.51 -2.90
C ILE A 82 -12.79 0.86 -4.16
N ASN A 83 -12.37 -0.16 -4.92
CA ASN A 83 -11.49 0.03 -6.07
C ASN A 83 -12.22 0.09 -7.43
N GLY A 84 -13.54 -0.02 -7.45
CA GLY A 84 -14.33 -0.01 -8.68
C GLY A 84 -13.96 -1.14 -9.65
N THR A 85 -13.54 -2.31 -9.13
CA THR A 85 -13.05 -3.43 -9.96
C THR A 85 -14.17 -4.43 -10.26
N GLU A 86 -14.04 -5.11 -11.42
CA GLU A 86 -14.94 -6.20 -11.79
C GLU A 86 -14.75 -7.44 -10.89
N PRO A 87 -15.73 -8.34 -10.82
CA PRO A 87 -15.59 -9.63 -10.15
C PRO A 87 -14.38 -10.40 -10.66
N PHE A 88 -13.60 -10.96 -9.74
CA PHE A 88 -12.46 -11.80 -10.07
C PHE A 88 -12.51 -13.12 -9.32
N SER A 89 -11.75 -14.09 -9.75
CA SER A 89 -11.65 -15.39 -9.08
C SER A 89 -10.20 -15.67 -8.68
N LEU A 90 -10.01 -16.08 -7.42
CA LEU A 90 -8.68 -16.50 -6.92
C LEU A 90 -8.18 -17.80 -7.59
N SER A 91 -8.94 -18.41 -8.49
CA SER A 91 -8.45 -19.53 -9.28
C SER A 91 -7.58 -19.09 -10.46
N ASN A 92 -7.86 -17.90 -11.05
CA ASN A 92 -7.28 -17.48 -12.32
C ASN A 92 -7.21 -15.95 -12.52
N CYS A 93 -7.39 -15.13 -11.47
CA CYS A 93 -7.20 -13.69 -11.63
C CYS A 93 -5.74 -13.39 -12.02
N ASP A 94 -5.51 -12.23 -12.59
CA ASP A 94 -4.15 -11.81 -12.92
C ASP A 94 -3.31 -11.54 -11.66
N VAL A 95 -1.98 -11.62 -11.82
CA VAL A 95 -1.01 -11.46 -10.73
C VAL A 95 -1.09 -10.08 -10.07
N SER A 96 -1.49 -9.05 -10.83
CA SER A 96 -1.60 -7.67 -10.32
C SER A 96 -2.83 -7.52 -9.44
N THR A 97 -3.99 -8.05 -9.87
CA THR A 97 -5.21 -8.10 -9.05
C THR A 97 -4.97 -8.85 -7.74
N ALA A 98 -4.27 -9.99 -7.79
CA ALA A 98 -3.91 -10.74 -6.59
C ALA A 98 -3.02 -9.94 -5.63
N ARG A 99 -2.01 -9.21 -6.17
CA ARG A 99 -1.11 -8.33 -5.40
C ARG A 99 -1.87 -7.18 -4.73
N GLU A 100 -2.74 -6.52 -5.48
CA GLU A 100 -3.56 -5.42 -4.95
C GLU A 100 -4.53 -5.91 -3.88
N TYR A 101 -5.12 -7.09 -4.07
CA TYR A 101 -6.00 -7.68 -3.07
C TYR A 101 -5.25 -8.09 -1.80
N ILE A 102 -4.01 -8.63 -1.90
CA ILE A 102 -3.14 -8.87 -0.74
C ILE A 102 -2.87 -7.56 0.01
N THR A 103 -2.54 -6.49 -0.72
CA THR A 103 -2.30 -5.16 -0.12
C THR A 103 -3.52 -4.67 0.64
N TYR A 104 -4.71 -4.77 0.06
CA TYR A 104 -5.97 -4.43 0.71
C TYR A 104 -6.22 -5.25 1.98
N LEU A 105 -5.99 -6.57 1.95
CA LEU A 105 -6.16 -7.43 3.12
C LEU A 105 -5.19 -7.07 4.26
N ILE A 106 -3.96 -6.70 3.93
CA ILE A 106 -2.96 -6.22 4.90
C ILE A 106 -3.44 -4.92 5.53
N ASP A 107 -3.90 -3.97 4.73
CA ASP A 107 -4.43 -2.70 5.20
C ASP A 107 -5.65 -2.90 6.11
N PHE A 108 -6.57 -3.78 5.72
CA PHE A 108 -7.70 -4.21 6.56
C PHE A 108 -7.23 -4.73 7.93
N CYS A 109 -6.20 -5.60 7.94
CA CYS A 109 -5.65 -6.12 9.19
C CYS A 109 -5.07 -5.02 10.08
N PHE A 110 -4.37 -4.05 9.51
CA PHE A 110 -3.82 -2.93 10.27
C PHE A 110 -4.91 -2.01 10.81
N LYS A 111 -5.85 -1.63 9.97
CA LYS A 111 -6.99 -0.75 10.31
C LYS A 111 -7.82 -1.32 11.47
N HIS A 112 -8.11 -2.62 11.42
CA HIS A 112 -8.93 -3.29 12.42
C HIS A 112 -8.14 -3.95 13.56
N SER A 113 -6.80 -3.81 13.54
CA SER A 113 -5.91 -4.42 14.54
C SER A 113 -6.07 -5.95 14.65
N VAL A 114 -6.26 -6.62 13.52
CA VAL A 114 -6.40 -8.09 13.45
C VAL A 114 -5.09 -8.74 13.89
N PRO A 115 -5.11 -9.63 14.90
CA PRO A 115 -3.93 -10.41 15.26
C PRO A 115 -3.65 -11.46 14.18
N THR A 116 -2.45 -11.46 13.64
CA THR A 116 -2.03 -12.42 12.62
C THR A 116 -1.05 -13.44 13.18
N ARG A 117 -1.13 -14.70 12.72
CA ARG A 117 -0.25 -15.79 13.17
C ARG A 117 1.19 -15.63 12.73
N ASP A 118 1.40 -14.89 11.64
CA ASP A 118 2.70 -14.53 11.09
C ASP A 118 2.75 -13.04 10.78
N THR A 119 3.96 -12.47 10.70
CA THR A 119 4.11 -11.06 10.33
C THR A 119 3.59 -10.81 8.92
N LEU A 120 2.89 -9.70 8.74
CA LEU A 120 2.38 -9.31 7.42
C LEU A 120 3.50 -8.92 6.44
N LEU A 121 4.71 -8.65 6.94
CA LEU A 121 5.92 -8.52 6.11
C LEU A 121 6.16 -9.79 5.27
N ASN A 122 5.99 -10.98 5.84
CA ASN A 122 6.15 -12.24 5.13
C ASN A 122 5.02 -12.52 4.12
N ARG A 123 3.92 -11.77 4.22
CA ARG A 123 2.72 -11.97 3.39
C ARG A 123 2.53 -10.92 2.32
N THR A 124 3.28 -9.82 2.34
CA THR A 124 3.17 -8.81 1.31
C THR A 124 3.74 -9.28 -0.03
N ASP A 125 3.19 -8.74 -1.12
CA ASP A 125 3.71 -8.87 -2.49
C ASP A 125 4.16 -7.51 -3.04
N ASP A 126 3.89 -6.43 -2.28
CA ASP A 126 4.29 -5.07 -2.61
C ASP A 126 4.87 -4.40 -1.35
N ILE A 127 6.19 -4.46 -1.23
CA ILE A 127 6.89 -3.92 -0.07
C ILE A 127 6.68 -2.41 0.08
N SER A 128 6.58 -1.66 -1.02
CA SER A 128 6.39 -0.22 -0.98
C SER A 128 5.04 0.16 -0.37
N LYS A 129 3.96 -0.47 -0.86
CA LYS A 129 2.60 -0.27 -0.31
C LYS A 129 2.49 -0.77 1.13
N TYR A 130 3.16 -1.88 1.44
CA TYR A 130 3.24 -2.38 2.81
C TYR A 130 3.87 -1.38 3.77
N LEU A 131 5.02 -0.79 3.42
CA LEU A 131 5.72 0.20 4.23
C LEU A 131 4.87 1.48 4.40
N TYR A 132 4.15 1.86 3.35
CA TYR A 132 3.22 2.99 3.39
C TYR A 132 2.08 2.72 4.40
N SER A 133 1.43 1.57 4.32
CA SER A 133 0.39 1.15 5.25
C SER A 133 0.92 1.00 6.70
N CYS A 134 2.16 0.52 6.88
CA CYS A 134 2.82 0.50 8.19
C CYS A 134 2.94 1.88 8.83
N LEU A 135 3.31 2.91 8.05
CA LEU A 135 3.36 4.30 8.53
C LEU A 135 1.96 4.82 8.82
N GLU A 136 1.02 4.68 7.90
CA GLU A 136 -0.35 5.16 8.00
C GLU A 136 -1.03 4.66 9.30
N HIS A 137 -0.89 3.37 9.59
CA HIS A 137 -1.53 2.72 10.74
C HIS A 137 -0.62 2.64 11.97
N ARG A 138 0.57 3.23 11.95
CA ARG A 138 1.58 3.15 13.03
C ARG A 138 1.84 1.71 13.46
N ARG A 139 2.12 0.84 12.48
CA ARG A 139 2.48 -0.56 12.66
C ARG A 139 3.94 -0.79 12.32
N CYS A 140 4.64 -1.55 13.17
CA CYS A 140 6.05 -1.86 12.95
C CYS A 140 6.24 -2.67 11.67
N ALA A 141 7.09 -2.19 10.77
CA ALA A 141 7.37 -2.85 9.50
C ALA A 141 7.97 -4.26 9.66
N VAL A 142 8.55 -4.58 10.83
CA VAL A 142 9.13 -5.91 11.10
C VAL A 142 8.13 -6.87 11.76
N CYS A 143 7.44 -6.43 12.83
CA CYS A 143 6.64 -7.32 13.68
C CYS A 143 5.16 -6.94 13.82
N ASN A 144 4.72 -5.91 13.11
CA ASN A 144 3.35 -5.37 13.11
C ASN A 144 2.81 -4.87 14.47
N ALA A 145 3.62 -4.83 15.51
CA ALA A 145 3.28 -4.20 16.78
C ALA A 145 3.10 -2.68 16.60
N LYS A 146 2.47 -2.00 17.58
CA LYS A 146 2.36 -0.53 17.59
C LYS A 146 3.75 0.10 17.43
N ALA A 147 3.84 1.14 16.60
CA ALA A 147 5.11 1.73 16.19
C ALA A 147 5.12 3.25 16.31
N ASP A 148 6.33 3.79 16.45
CA ASP A 148 6.67 5.18 16.28
C ASP A 148 7.30 5.40 14.90
N ILE A 149 7.36 6.66 14.46
CA ILE A 149 7.98 7.04 13.20
C ILE A 149 9.49 7.17 13.42
N HIS A 150 10.27 6.39 12.70
CA HIS A 150 11.73 6.46 12.67
C HIS A 150 12.18 7.24 11.44
N HIS A 151 12.73 8.43 11.66
CA HIS A 151 13.33 9.24 10.60
C HIS A 151 14.76 8.79 10.34
N ILE A 152 15.16 8.66 9.09
CA ILE A 152 16.53 8.25 8.71
C ILE A 152 17.50 9.40 8.88
N THR A 153 17.11 10.60 8.47
CA THR A 153 17.92 11.80 8.68
C THR A 153 17.77 12.23 10.13
N ALA A 154 18.87 12.22 10.86
CA ALA A 154 18.88 12.71 12.24
C ALA A 154 18.38 14.15 12.27
N VAL A 155 17.21 14.32 12.86
CA VAL A 155 16.70 15.65 13.22
C VAL A 155 17.63 16.18 14.31
N GLY A 156 18.53 17.12 13.96
CA GLY A 156 19.68 17.54 14.78
C GLY A 156 19.31 17.76 16.25
N MET A 157 20.18 17.34 17.14
CA MET A 157 20.05 17.62 18.59
C MET A 157 19.96 19.14 18.79
N GLY A 158 18.89 19.60 19.45
CA GLY A 158 18.69 21.01 19.80
C GLY A 158 17.64 21.78 19.01
N ARG A 159 17.02 21.20 17.98
CA ARG A 159 15.87 21.82 17.32
C ARG A 159 14.56 21.37 17.98
N ASP A 160 13.62 22.30 18.11
CA ASP A 160 12.26 21.98 18.54
C ASP A 160 11.62 21.05 17.49
N ARG A 161 11.29 19.84 17.90
CA ARG A 161 10.65 18.82 17.04
C ARG A 161 9.33 19.29 16.45
N THR A 162 8.67 20.27 17.09
CA THR A 162 7.41 20.86 16.61
C THR A 162 7.59 21.81 15.42
N GLU A 163 8.82 22.27 15.18
CA GLU A 163 9.14 23.21 14.08
C GLU A 163 9.62 22.53 12.81
N ILE A 164 9.88 21.23 12.86
CA ILE A 164 10.44 20.50 11.74
C ILE A 164 9.37 20.22 10.69
N VAL A 165 9.67 20.55 9.44
CA VAL A 165 8.87 20.15 8.27
C VAL A 165 9.20 18.71 7.93
N HIS A 166 8.20 17.83 7.96
CA HIS A 166 8.37 16.39 7.72
C HIS A 166 8.08 15.98 6.27
N LEU A 167 7.43 16.84 5.50
CA LEU A 167 7.10 16.56 4.10
C LEU A 167 8.38 16.26 3.30
N GLY A 168 8.40 15.13 2.59
CA GLY A 168 9.53 14.67 1.81
C GLY A 168 10.66 14.01 2.60
N MET A 169 10.60 13.99 3.94
CA MET A 169 11.58 13.26 4.75
C MET A 169 11.38 11.75 4.64
N GLU A 170 12.49 11.02 4.69
CA GLU A 170 12.48 9.56 4.69
C GLU A 170 12.20 9.01 6.10
N ALA A 171 11.20 8.13 6.18
CA ALA A 171 10.78 7.53 7.44
C ALA A 171 10.31 6.08 7.27
N ILE A 172 10.27 5.35 8.38
CA ILE A 172 9.72 4.00 8.49
C ILE A 172 9.05 3.84 9.87
N ALA A 173 8.01 3.04 9.96
CA ALA A 173 7.35 2.74 11.22
C ALA A 173 8.04 1.58 11.94
N LEU A 174 8.57 1.81 13.13
CA LEU A 174 9.26 0.80 13.94
C LEU A 174 8.77 0.83 15.40
N CYS A 175 8.51 -0.34 15.99
CA CYS A 175 8.26 -0.44 17.43
C CYS A 175 9.54 -0.12 18.22
N ARG A 176 9.40 0.16 19.50
CA ARG A 176 10.53 0.58 20.34
C ARG A 176 11.75 -0.34 20.25
N LYS A 177 11.52 -1.66 20.21
CA LYS A 177 12.59 -2.66 20.07
C LYS A 177 13.32 -2.49 18.74
N HIS A 178 12.60 -2.53 17.61
CA HIS A 178 13.21 -2.45 16.29
C HIS A 178 13.73 -1.03 15.97
N HIS A 179 13.15 0.00 16.57
CA HIS A 179 13.67 1.36 16.48
C HIS A 179 15.08 1.47 17.13
N GLN A 180 15.25 0.88 18.32
CA GLN A 180 16.54 0.84 18.98
C GLN A 180 17.54 -0.04 18.22
N GLU A 181 17.09 -1.17 17.69
CA GLU A 181 17.91 -2.05 16.86
C GLU A 181 18.38 -1.34 15.57
N ALA A 182 17.50 -0.60 14.90
CA ALA A 182 17.85 0.20 13.73
C ALA A 182 18.92 1.26 14.03
N HIS A 183 18.83 1.93 15.18
CA HIS A 183 19.88 2.88 15.61
C HIS A 183 21.20 2.19 15.88
N THR A 184 21.21 1.00 16.47
CA THR A 184 22.44 0.27 16.82
C THR A 184 23.12 -0.34 15.60
N ARG A 185 22.35 -0.92 14.68
CA ARG A 185 22.85 -1.68 13.53
C ARG A 185 22.95 -0.84 12.24
N GLY A 186 22.27 0.30 12.20
CA GLY A 186 22.27 1.17 11.02
C GLY A 186 21.83 0.44 9.76
N LYS A 187 22.61 0.57 8.68
CA LYS A 187 22.28 -0.01 7.37
C LYS A 187 22.05 -1.53 7.43
N SER A 188 22.80 -2.29 8.23
CA SER A 188 22.66 -3.75 8.29
C SER A 188 21.28 -4.19 8.79
N PHE A 189 20.59 -3.38 9.59
CA PHE A 189 19.20 -3.65 10.00
C PHE A 189 18.27 -3.68 8.78
N PHE A 190 18.37 -2.68 7.92
CA PHE A 190 17.53 -2.56 6.73
C PHE A 190 17.83 -3.65 5.71
N ASP A 191 19.11 -3.99 5.52
CA ASP A 191 19.56 -5.03 4.60
C ASP A 191 19.03 -6.42 5.03
N ASP A 192 19.09 -6.75 6.33
CA ASP A 192 18.67 -8.07 6.85
C ASP A 192 17.16 -8.29 6.81
N TYR A 193 16.36 -7.23 7.03
CA TYR A 193 14.90 -7.31 6.92
C TYR A 193 14.39 -7.00 5.52
N HIS A 194 15.26 -6.66 4.56
CA HIS A 194 14.90 -6.20 3.21
C HIS A 194 13.92 -5.01 3.22
N LEU A 195 14.12 -4.08 4.16
CA LEU A 195 13.30 -2.91 4.35
C LEU A 195 14.03 -1.65 3.89
N TYR A 196 13.28 -0.62 3.59
CA TYR A 196 13.80 0.70 3.26
C TYR A 196 12.83 1.78 3.74
N PRO A 197 13.33 3.00 4.05
CA PRO A 197 12.47 4.11 4.39
C PRO A 197 11.76 4.63 3.15
N ILE A 198 10.57 5.20 3.34
CA ILE A 198 9.82 5.87 2.27
C ILE A 198 9.66 7.35 2.57
N LYS A 199 9.47 8.16 1.54
CA LYS A 199 9.25 9.60 1.69
C LYS A 199 7.84 9.86 2.21
N LEU A 200 7.74 10.72 3.22
CA LEU A 200 6.46 11.19 3.75
C LEU A 200 5.83 12.16 2.75
N ASP A 201 4.65 11.84 2.29
CA ASP A 201 3.82 12.71 1.46
C ASP A 201 2.84 13.55 2.31
N GLU A 202 2.02 14.38 1.67
CA GLU A 202 1.06 15.25 2.35
C GLU A 202 -0.01 14.45 3.11
N TYR A 203 -0.44 13.32 2.56
CA TYR A 203 -1.44 12.46 3.19
C TYR A 203 -0.89 11.83 4.47
N LEU A 204 0.29 11.18 4.40
CA LEU A 204 0.95 10.61 5.57
C LEU A 204 1.23 11.67 6.64
N CYS A 205 1.72 12.86 6.25
CA CYS A 205 1.91 13.95 7.19
C CYS A 205 0.60 14.34 7.89
N THR A 206 -0.53 14.33 7.17
CA THR A 206 -1.85 14.63 7.76
C THR A 206 -2.28 13.57 8.75
N VAL A 207 -2.29 12.30 8.33
CA VAL A 207 -2.73 11.17 9.16
C VAL A 207 -1.85 11.01 10.41
N LEU A 208 -0.55 11.24 10.24
CA LEU A 208 0.44 11.12 11.33
C LEU A 208 0.52 12.38 12.21
N ASN A 209 -0.22 13.45 11.87
CA ASN A 209 -0.19 14.75 12.55
C ASN A 209 1.21 15.36 12.59
N LEU A 210 1.88 15.38 11.43
CA LEU A 210 3.21 15.93 11.21
C LEU A 210 3.13 17.27 10.48
N LYS A 211 4.07 18.19 10.79
CA LYS A 211 4.14 19.50 10.15
C LYS A 211 4.55 19.38 8.67
N LYS A 212 3.80 20.06 7.79
CA LYS A 212 3.99 20.02 6.33
C LYS A 212 4.71 21.25 5.77
N GLU A 213 4.55 22.42 6.42
CA GLU A 213 5.02 23.70 5.93
C GLU A 213 5.72 24.48 7.05
N GLU A 214 6.66 25.35 6.69
CA GLU A 214 7.19 26.35 7.62
C GLU A 214 6.09 27.38 7.94
N LYS A 215 5.96 27.77 9.21
CA LYS A 215 5.11 28.89 9.57
C LYS A 215 5.70 30.14 8.92
N ASN A 216 5.06 30.70 7.90
CA ASN A 216 5.33 32.04 7.46
C ASN A 216 4.98 32.98 8.63
N GLU A 217 5.96 33.39 9.41
CA GLU A 217 5.84 34.57 10.24
C GLU A 217 5.68 35.76 9.28
N GLN A 218 4.41 36.15 9.00
CA GLN A 218 4.16 37.47 8.49
C GLN A 218 4.67 38.47 9.54
N LYS A 219 5.86 39.01 9.28
CA LYS A 219 6.31 40.22 9.93
C LYS A 219 5.30 41.32 9.57
N ASN A 220 4.35 41.57 10.46
CA ASN A 220 3.62 42.82 10.48
C ASN A 220 4.66 43.91 10.78
N ILE A 221 5.00 44.70 9.78
CA ILE A 221 5.66 45.99 9.88
C ILE A 221 4.61 47.05 10.11
#